data_004a29380d882414954a1a950cdbf25b
#
_entry.id   004a29380d882414954a1a950cdbf25b
#
_cell.length_a   1.000
_cell.length_b   1.000
_cell.length_c   1.000
_cell.angle_alpha   90.00
_cell.angle_beta   90.00
_cell.angle_gamma   90.00
#
_symmetry.space_group_name_H-M   'P 1'
#
loop_
_entity.id
_entity.type
_entity.pdbx_description
1 polymer ?
#
loop_
_entity_poly.entity_id
_entity_poly.type
_entity_poly.pdbx_seq_one_letter_code
_entity_poly.pdbx_strand_id
1 'polypeptide(L)'
;LDPDAEGVLPVCLGKATKVCDLLTDKSKEYEAVLLLGTATDTDDITGTVLEKKDVLVTEDETRQAILSFVGDYMQIPPMYSALKVNGKKLCDLAREGKIIERQARCVRIFSIDILETALPRVRMRAHCSKGTYIRTLCKDIGEKLGCGGCMESLLRTRVSEFALEDALKIGQVEELVHNATDGTDPSMWDRSLFPFVKSVDSVFLEYQKAVVSRQYAKVLYNGNRIEPSMIQAYESSMEQKPIRIYDEKDHFIGIYEFQKDRGNFKPVKVFMEE
;
A
#
# COMPACT_ATOMS: atom_id res chain seq x y z
N LEU A 1 -3.84 -3.60 -6.70
CA LEU A 1 -3.70 -4.98 -7.17
C LEU A 1 -4.32 -5.11 -8.56
N ASP A 2 -3.71 -5.94 -9.39
CA ASP A 2 -4.33 -6.37 -10.65
C ASP A 2 -5.53 -7.27 -10.35
N PRO A 3 -6.51 -7.41 -11.27
CA PRO A 3 -7.74 -8.18 -10.99
C PRO A 3 -7.49 -9.63 -10.56
N ASP A 4 -6.46 -10.27 -11.14
CA ASP A 4 -6.10 -11.66 -10.86
C ASP A 4 -5.07 -11.82 -9.75
N ALA A 5 -4.62 -10.72 -9.12
CA ALA A 5 -3.66 -10.76 -8.03
C ALA A 5 -4.36 -10.98 -6.69
N GLU A 6 -3.77 -11.83 -5.86
CA GLU A 6 -4.24 -12.12 -4.50
C GLU A 6 -3.46 -11.32 -3.44
N GLY A 7 -3.91 -11.42 -2.19
CA GLY A 7 -3.19 -10.93 -1.02
C GLY A 7 -3.86 -9.80 -0.29
N VAL A 8 -3.08 -9.12 0.55
CA VAL A 8 -3.56 -8.11 1.49
C VAL A 8 -4.23 -6.93 0.79
N LEU A 9 -5.48 -6.68 1.13
CA LEU A 9 -6.25 -5.51 0.70
C LEU A 9 -6.86 -4.84 1.94
N PRO A 10 -6.26 -3.75 2.46
CA PRO A 10 -6.88 -2.97 3.52
C PRO A 10 -8.20 -2.36 3.02
N VAL A 11 -9.29 -2.64 3.72
CA VAL A 11 -10.63 -2.10 3.44
C VAL A 11 -10.95 -1.05 4.49
N CYS A 12 -11.21 0.17 4.06
CA CYS A 12 -11.54 1.28 4.94
C CYS A 12 -13.04 1.50 4.98
N LEU A 13 -13.63 1.47 6.17
CA LEU A 13 -15.07 1.63 6.40
C LEU A 13 -15.39 2.99 7.02
N GLY A 14 -16.54 3.58 6.66
CA GLY A 14 -16.99 4.84 7.21
C GLY A 14 -15.94 5.95 7.08
N LYS A 15 -15.63 6.61 8.20
CA LYS A 15 -14.65 7.71 8.23
C LYS A 15 -13.21 7.26 8.00
N ALA A 16 -12.90 5.96 8.17
CA ALA A 16 -11.61 5.41 7.83
C ALA A 16 -11.29 5.52 6.32
N THR A 17 -12.27 5.76 5.43
CA THR A 17 -12.02 6.04 4.01
C THR A 17 -11.09 7.23 3.81
N LYS A 18 -11.04 8.18 4.77
CA LYS A 18 -10.09 9.30 4.75
C LYS A 18 -8.62 8.86 4.89
N VAL A 19 -8.35 7.60 5.28
CA VAL A 19 -6.98 7.06 5.42
C VAL A 19 -6.47 6.45 4.10
N CYS A 20 -7.36 6.15 3.15
CA CYS A 20 -7.01 5.41 1.93
C CYS A 20 -5.83 6.01 1.16
N ASP A 21 -5.78 7.33 0.99
CA ASP A 21 -4.69 8.02 0.30
C ASP A 21 -3.36 7.90 1.08
N LEU A 22 -3.40 7.93 2.42
CA LEU A 22 -2.21 7.75 3.25
C LEU A 22 -1.67 6.32 3.16
N LEU A 23 -2.56 5.30 3.11
CA LEU A 23 -2.17 3.90 2.93
C LEU A 23 -1.64 3.63 1.51
N THR A 24 -2.20 4.29 0.50
CA THR A 24 -1.71 4.13 -0.88
C THR A 24 -0.29 4.65 -1.04
N ASP A 25 0.14 5.59 -0.22
CA ASP A 25 1.48 6.19 -0.24
C ASP A 25 2.55 5.37 0.50
N LYS A 26 2.16 4.36 1.26
CA LYS A 26 3.08 3.48 2.01
C LYS A 26 3.74 2.43 1.11
N SER A 27 4.79 1.80 1.64
CA SER A 27 5.48 0.68 0.98
C SER A 27 4.59 -0.57 0.88
N LYS A 28 4.93 -1.46 -0.05
CA LYS A 28 4.27 -2.74 -0.26
C LYS A 28 5.30 -3.85 -0.37
N GLU A 29 4.89 -5.06 -0.01
CA GLU A 29 5.68 -6.26 -0.23
C GLU A 29 4.87 -7.26 -1.06
N TYR A 30 5.54 -7.90 -1.99
CA TYR A 30 4.94 -8.84 -2.92
C TYR A 30 5.80 -10.09 -3.03
N GLU A 31 5.17 -11.25 -3.07
CA GLU A 31 5.76 -12.46 -3.65
C GLU A 31 5.30 -12.57 -5.10
N ALA A 32 6.25 -12.83 -5.98
CA ALA A 32 6.01 -12.98 -7.41
C ALA A 32 6.80 -14.16 -7.97
N VAL A 33 6.24 -14.78 -8.99
CA VAL A 33 6.96 -15.74 -9.82
C VAL A 33 7.32 -15.05 -11.14
N LEU A 34 8.62 -14.88 -11.36
CA LEU A 34 9.20 -14.47 -12.63
C LEU A 34 9.30 -15.70 -13.53
N LEU A 35 8.74 -15.64 -14.73
CA LEU A 35 8.94 -16.61 -15.80
C LEU A 35 9.87 -16.00 -16.83
N LEU A 36 11.07 -16.56 -16.95
CA LEU A 36 12.05 -16.19 -17.99
C LEU A 36 11.74 -16.89 -19.33
N GLY A 37 12.25 -16.32 -20.40
CA GLY A 37 12.11 -16.88 -21.75
C GLY A 37 10.78 -16.55 -22.45
N THR A 38 9.89 -15.79 -21.79
CA THR A 38 8.59 -15.42 -22.38
C THR A 38 8.33 -13.92 -22.19
N ALA A 39 8.06 -13.21 -23.28
CA ALA A 39 7.62 -11.82 -23.25
C ALA A 39 6.18 -11.72 -23.72
N THR A 40 5.36 -10.90 -23.02
CA THR A 40 3.94 -10.69 -23.31
C THR A 40 3.62 -9.20 -23.41
N ASP A 41 2.49 -8.86 -24.03
CA ASP A 41 2.02 -7.47 -24.19
C ASP A 41 1.53 -6.82 -22.89
N THR A 42 1.21 -7.63 -21.86
CA THR A 42 0.76 -7.17 -20.54
C THR A 42 1.85 -7.18 -19.49
N ASP A 43 3.05 -7.67 -19.80
CA ASP A 43 4.17 -7.97 -18.89
C ASP A 43 3.84 -9.08 -17.85
N ASP A 44 2.69 -9.77 -17.99
CA ASP A 44 2.27 -10.94 -17.20
C ASP A 44 1.80 -12.10 -18.09
N ILE A 45 1.61 -13.29 -17.49
CA ILE A 45 1.30 -14.53 -18.24
C ILE A 45 -0.08 -14.52 -18.90
N THR A 46 -0.98 -13.61 -18.53
CA THR A 46 -2.34 -13.54 -19.08
C THR A 46 -2.38 -12.84 -20.46
N GLY A 47 -1.30 -12.13 -20.80
CA GLY A 47 -1.17 -11.42 -22.06
C GLY A 47 -0.87 -12.31 -23.25
N THR A 48 -0.94 -11.68 -24.44
CA THR A 48 -0.52 -12.33 -25.68
C THR A 48 0.99 -12.47 -25.71
N VAL A 49 1.48 -13.69 -25.99
CA VAL A 49 2.90 -13.94 -26.14
C VAL A 49 3.43 -13.22 -27.37
N LEU A 50 4.38 -12.32 -27.16
CA LEU A 50 5.07 -11.57 -28.20
C LEU A 50 6.36 -12.28 -28.67
N GLU A 51 7.07 -12.88 -27.73
CA GLU A 51 8.35 -13.54 -28.01
C GLU A 51 8.58 -14.71 -27.03
N LYS A 52 9.21 -15.78 -27.52
CA LYS A 52 9.78 -16.86 -26.69
C LYS A 52 11.23 -17.06 -27.05
N LYS A 53 12.09 -17.21 -26.03
CA LYS A 53 13.52 -17.47 -26.15
C LYS A 53 13.93 -18.59 -25.21
N ASP A 54 14.99 -19.31 -25.60
CA ASP A 54 15.61 -20.27 -24.70
C ASP A 54 16.28 -19.54 -23.52
N VAL A 55 16.17 -20.13 -22.34
CA VAL A 55 16.78 -19.62 -21.11
C VAL A 55 18.11 -20.35 -20.91
N LEU A 56 19.18 -19.72 -21.37
CA LEU A 56 20.53 -20.26 -21.30
C LEU A 56 21.37 -19.69 -20.17
N VAL A 57 20.77 -18.81 -19.37
CA VAL A 57 21.42 -18.16 -18.21
C VAL A 57 21.52 -19.11 -17.02
N THR A 58 22.56 -18.93 -16.23
CA THR A 58 22.78 -19.65 -14.98
C THR A 58 21.95 -19.08 -13.84
N GLU A 59 21.81 -19.81 -12.73
CA GLU A 59 21.17 -19.33 -11.51
C GLU A 59 21.92 -18.13 -10.92
N ASP A 60 23.27 -18.14 -10.97
CA ASP A 60 24.09 -17.03 -10.46
C ASP A 60 23.91 -15.74 -11.28
N GLU A 61 23.90 -15.83 -12.61
CA GLU A 61 23.60 -14.68 -13.47
C GLU A 61 22.20 -14.14 -13.21
N THR A 62 21.24 -15.03 -13.08
CA THR A 62 19.85 -14.67 -12.74
C THR A 62 19.77 -13.96 -11.40
N ARG A 63 20.43 -14.50 -10.37
CA ARG A 63 20.51 -13.90 -9.05
C ARG A 63 21.12 -12.50 -9.07
N GLN A 64 22.24 -12.34 -9.77
CA GLN A 64 22.92 -11.05 -9.89
C GLN A 64 22.04 -10.02 -10.63
N ALA A 65 21.37 -10.43 -11.71
CA ALA A 65 20.45 -9.56 -12.45
C ALA A 65 19.29 -9.09 -11.56
N ILE A 66 18.63 -9.99 -10.82
CA ILE A 66 17.54 -9.66 -9.91
C ILE A 66 17.99 -8.66 -8.83
N LEU A 67 19.09 -8.97 -8.13
CA LEU A 67 19.58 -8.14 -7.03
C LEU A 67 20.06 -6.76 -7.47
N SER A 68 20.44 -6.59 -8.75
CA SER A 68 20.86 -5.30 -9.29
C SER A 68 19.73 -4.28 -9.41
N PHE A 69 18.47 -4.68 -9.22
CA PHE A 69 17.32 -3.75 -9.17
C PHE A 69 17.05 -3.20 -7.77
N VAL A 70 17.77 -3.64 -6.74
CA VAL A 70 17.67 -3.08 -5.38
C VAL A 70 18.23 -1.67 -5.37
N GLY A 71 17.47 -0.72 -4.81
CA GLY A 71 17.79 0.69 -4.79
C GLY A 71 16.83 1.52 -5.62
N ASP A 72 17.27 2.69 -6.05
CA ASP A 72 16.47 3.56 -6.91
C ASP A 72 16.50 3.05 -8.35
N TYR A 73 15.34 2.90 -8.95
CA TYR A 73 15.14 2.26 -10.22
C TYR A 73 14.17 3.06 -11.09
N MET A 74 14.59 3.39 -12.30
CA MET A 74 13.79 4.12 -13.28
C MET A 74 12.89 3.16 -14.06
N GLN A 75 11.63 3.07 -13.71
CA GLN A 75 10.67 2.14 -14.26
C GLN A 75 9.71 2.83 -15.24
N ILE A 76 9.53 2.28 -16.42
CA ILE A 76 8.49 2.70 -17.37
C ILE A 76 7.19 1.94 -17.00
N PRO A 77 6.13 2.64 -16.56
CA PRO A 77 4.87 1.97 -16.19
C PRO A 77 4.28 1.16 -17.35
N PRO A 78 3.60 0.00 -17.11
CA PRO A 78 2.99 -0.77 -18.17
C PRO A 78 1.79 -0.03 -18.78
N MET A 79 1.44 -0.35 -20.05
CA MET A 79 0.24 0.19 -20.68
C MET A 79 -1.04 -0.23 -19.92
N TYR A 80 -1.07 -1.45 -19.42
CA TYR A 80 -2.17 -1.97 -18.60
C TYR A 80 -2.07 -1.49 -17.15
N SER A 81 -2.21 -0.17 -16.95
CA SER A 81 -2.17 0.47 -15.62
C SER A 81 -3.30 1.49 -15.43
N ALA A 82 -3.61 1.80 -14.18
CA ALA A 82 -4.61 2.81 -13.82
C ALA A 82 -4.09 4.26 -13.93
N LEU A 83 -2.86 4.47 -14.37
CA LEU A 83 -2.30 5.79 -14.58
C LEU A 83 -3.10 6.54 -15.65
N LYS A 84 -3.31 7.84 -15.42
CA LYS A 84 -4.03 8.70 -16.36
C LYS A 84 -3.06 9.54 -17.18
N VAL A 85 -3.30 9.58 -18.49
CA VAL A 85 -2.66 10.51 -19.43
C VAL A 85 -3.80 11.26 -20.13
N ASN A 86 -3.76 12.58 -20.09
CA ASN A 86 -4.82 13.43 -20.64
C ASN A 86 -6.24 13.05 -20.17
N GLY A 87 -6.38 12.69 -18.89
CA GLY A 87 -7.66 12.33 -18.26
C GLY A 87 -8.15 10.89 -18.49
N LYS A 88 -7.57 10.13 -19.42
CA LYS A 88 -7.90 8.72 -19.70
C LYS A 88 -6.89 7.77 -19.03
N LYS A 89 -7.37 6.64 -18.54
CA LYS A 89 -6.48 5.59 -17.98
C LYS A 89 -5.68 4.93 -19.12
N LEU A 90 -4.42 4.57 -18.86
CA LEU A 90 -3.59 3.87 -19.83
C LEU A 90 -4.19 2.51 -20.22
N CYS A 91 -4.78 1.78 -19.28
CA CYS A 91 -5.42 0.49 -19.57
C CYS A 91 -6.63 0.63 -20.53
N ASP A 92 -7.37 1.74 -20.49
CA ASP A 92 -8.48 1.97 -21.40
C ASP A 92 -7.95 2.27 -22.81
N LEU A 93 -6.88 3.06 -22.90
CA LEU A 93 -6.19 3.34 -24.17
C LEU A 93 -5.57 2.07 -24.78
N ALA A 94 -4.99 1.18 -23.95
CA ALA A 94 -4.45 -0.09 -24.39
C ALA A 94 -5.54 -1.00 -25.00
N ARG A 95 -6.73 -1.07 -24.37
CA ARG A 95 -7.90 -1.80 -24.91
C ARG A 95 -8.41 -1.22 -26.23
N GLU A 96 -8.23 0.09 -26.45
CA GLU A 96 -8.52 0.76 -27.72
C GLU A 96 -7.41 0.50 -28.78
N GLY A 97 -6.37 -0.30 -28.47
CA GLY A 97 -5.22 -0.55 -29.36
C GLY A 97 -4.25 0.63 -29.49
N LYS A 98 -4.34 1.61 -28.59
CA LYS A 98 -3.47 2.80 -28.60
C LYS A 98 -2.26 2.60 -27.71
N ILE A 99 -1.07 2.79 -28.27
CA ILE A 99 0.18 2.81 -27.51
C ILE A 99 0.56 4.28 -27.25
N ILE A 100 0.72 4.62 -25.99
CA ILE A 100 1.11 5.97 -25.56
C ILE A 100 2.54 5.92 -25.03
N GLU A 101 3.35 6.88 -25.39
CA GLU A 101 4.66 7.07 -24.81
C GLU A 101 4.53 7.37 -23.30
N ARG A 102 5.27 6.63 -22.49
CA ARG A 102 5.24 6.72 -21.03
C ARG A 102 6.58 7.16 -20.51
N GLN A 103 6.57 8.13 -19.64
CA GLN A 103 7.78 8.60 -18.98
C GLN A 103 8.18 7.63 -17.89
N ALA A 104 9.48 7.34 -17.80
CA ALA A 104 10.04 6.59 -16.69
C ALA A 104 9.81 7.33 -15.36
N ARG A 105 9.54 6.59 -14.29
CA ARG A 105 9.37 7.10 -12.94
C ARG A 105 10.34 6.43 -12.00
N CYS A 106 10.95 7.23 -11.12
CA CYS A 106 11.78 6.69 -10.07
C CYS A 106 10.90 5.95 -9.06
N VAL A 107 11.15 4.66 -8.87
CA VAL A 107 10.63 3.82 -7.79
C VAL A 107 11.81 3.30 -6.99
N ARG A 108 11.55 2.84 -5.76
CA ARG A 108 12.59 2.27 -4.92
C ARG A 108 12.25 0.84 -4.56
N ILE A 109 13.17 -0.05 -4.83
CA ILE A 109 13.15 -1.42 -4.34
C ILE A 109 14.02 -1.45 -3.08
N PHE A 110 13.40 -1.66 -1.92
CA PHE A 110 14.10 -1.68 -0.63
C PHE A 110 14.89 -2.97 -0.45
N SER A 111 14.29 -4.10 -0.84
CA SER A 111 14.93 -5.42 -0.84
C SER A 111 14.27 -6.36 -1.84
N ILE A 112 15.03 -7.37 -2.28
CA ILE A 112 14.52 -8.54 -2.98
C ILE A 112 15.15 -9.78 -2.35
N ASP A 113 14.30 -10.69 -1.87
CA ASP A 113 14.67 -12.00 -1.39
C ASP A 113 14.31 -13.04 -2.46
N ILE A 114 15.27 -13.82 -2.92
CA ILE A 114 15.04 -14.94 -3.84
C ILE A 114 14.66 -16.13 -2.98
N LEU A 115 13.42 -16.57 -3.10
CA LEU A 115 12.84 -17.64 -2.29
C LEU A 115 13.11 -19.02 -2.89
N GLU A 116 13.09 -19.10 -4.24
CA GLU A 116 13.30 -20.35 -4.97
C GLU A 116 13.77 -20.03 -6.39
N THR A 117 14.73 -20.81 -6.88
CA THR A 117 15.18 -20.77 -8.27
C THR A 117 15.02 -22.15 -8.89
N ALA A 118 14.17 -22.25 -9.90
CA ALA A 118 13.94 -23.45 -10.70
C ALA A 118 13.74 -23.02 -12.16
N LEU A 119 14.83 -22.63 -12.82
CA LEU A 119 14.79 -22.06 -14.17
C LEU A 119 13.90 -22.89 -15.12
N PRO A 120 13.02 -22.22 -15.88
CA PRO A 120 12.94 -20.78 -16.14
C PRO A 120 12.16 -19.97 -15.11
N ARG A 121 11.76 -20.51 -13.96
CA ARG A 121 10.99 -19.85 -12.92
C ARG A 121 11.85 -19.41 -11.74
N VAL A 122 11.59 -18.20 -11.26
CA VAL A 122 12.18 -17.69 -10.02
C VAL A 122 11.09 -17.09 -9.15
N ARG A 123 10.93 -17.62 -7.94
CA ARG A 123 10.05 -17.03 -6.92
C ARG A 123 10.85 -16.06 -6.06
N MET A 124 10.39 -14.83 -6.00
CA MET A 124 11.04 -13.75 -5.27
C MET A 124 10.05 -12.95 -4.45
N ARG A 125 10.53 -12.39 -3.34
CA ARG A 125 9.81 -11.43 -2.51
C ARG A 125 10.45 -10.06 -2.66
N ALA A 126 9.67 -9.06 -3.09
CA ALA A 126 10.14 -7.69 -3.31
C ALA A 126 9.43 -6.73 -2.36
N HIS A 127 10.19 -6.00 -1.54
CA HIS A 127 9.70 -4.86 -0.75
C HIS A 127 10.00 -3.58 -1.52
N CYS A 128 8.97 -2.76 -1.80
CA CYS A 128 9.11 -1.64 -2.71
C CYS A 128 8.26 -0.42 -2.31
N SER A 129 8.59 0.72 -2.89
CA SER A 129 7.84 1.97 -2.75
C SER A 129 6.50 1.90 -3.47
N LYS A 130 5.61 2.87 -3.17
CA LYS A 130 4.38 3.06 -3.93
C LYS A 130 4.65 3.21 -5.43
N GLY A 131 3.71 2.76 -6.24
CA GLY A 131 3.77 2.93 -7.71
C GLY A 131 4.71 1.99 -8.42
N THR A 132 5.35 1.06 -7.73
CA THR A 132 6.16 0.01 -8.34
C THR A 132 5.26 -1.05 -9.00
N TYR A 133 5.54 -1.38 -10.24
CA TYR A 133 4.87 -2.43 -11.01
C TYR A 133 5.76 -3.68 -11.03
N ILE A 134 5.33 -4.73 -10.35
CA ILE A 134 6.09 -6.01 -10.28
C ILE A 134 6.14 -6.67 -11.65
N ARG A 135 5.10 -6.53 -12.49
CA ARG A 135 5.09 -6.98 -13.89
C ARG A 135 6.26 -6.40 -14.68
N THR A 136 6.41 -5.09 -14.61
CA THR A 136 7.53 -4.41 -15.29
C THR A 136 8.89 -4.80 -14.70
N LEU A 137 8.98 -5.00 -13.38
CA LEU A 137 10.21 -5.51 -12.76
C LEU A 137 10.59 -6.88 -13.34
N CYS A 138 9.63 -7.80 -13.46
CA CYS A 138 9.85 -9.12 -14.06
C CYS A 138 10.32 -9.03 -15.53
N LYS A 139 9.65 -8.18 -16.32
CA LYS A 139 10.05 -7.91 -17.70
C LYS A 139 11.49 -7.38 -17.79
N ASP A 140 11.80 -6.31 -17.02
CA ASP A 140 13.09 -5.63 -17.10
C ASP A 140 14.24 -6.54 -16.62
N ILE A 141 13.98 -7.46 -15.66
CA ILE A 141 14.94 -8.51 -15.28
C ILE A 141 15.19 -9.46 -16.48
N GLY A 142 14.13 -9.91 -17.15
CA GLY A 142 14.24 -10.78 -18.33
C GLY A 142 14.94 -10.10 -19.51
N GLU A 143 14.68 -8.82 -19.74
CA GLU A 143 15.37 -8.00 -20.74
C GLU A 143 16.86 -7.86 -20.41
N LYS A 144 17.21 -7.60 -19.14
CA LYS A 144 18.61 -7.52 -18.69
C LYS A 144 19.36 -8.82 -18.89
N LEU A 145 18.69 -9.96 -18.75
CA LEU A 145 19.23 -11.30 -19.00
C LEU A 145 19.25 -11.66 -20.51
N GLY A 146 18.63 -10.85 -21.38
CA GLY A 146 18.57 -11.05 -22.84
C GLY A 146 17.59 -12.13 -23.31
N CYS A 147 16.95 -12.87 -22.39
CA CYS A 147 16.00 -13.93 -22.73
C CYS A 147 14.52 -13.48 -22.68
N GLY A 148 14.23 -12.27 -22.19
CA GLY A 148 12.88 -11.83 -21.90
C GLY A 148 12.30 -12.46 -20.63
N GLY A 149 11.20 -11.89 -20.15
CA GLY A 149 10.52 -12.37 -18.93
C GLY A 149 9.16 -11.73 -18.74
N CYS A 150 8.29 -12.41 -17.99
CA CYS A 150 7.01 -11.89 -17.57
C CYS A 150 6.69 -12.36 -16.14
N MET A 151 5.70 -11.74 -15.52
CA MET A 151 5.19 -12.16 -14.23
C MET A 151 4.19 -13.32 -14.39
N GLU A 152 4.42 -14.46 -13.75
CA GLU A 152 3.51 -15.60 -13.79
C GLU A 152 2.45 -15.55 -12.68
N SER A 153 2.83 -15.11 -11.48
CA SER A 153 1.90 -14.95 -10.37
C SER A 153 2.31 -13.81 -9.45
N LEU A 154 1.34 -13.27 -8.72
CA LEU A 154 1.53 -12.15 -7.78
C LEU A 154 0.68 -12.33 -6.53
N LEU A 155 1.33 -12.28 -5.38
CA LEU A 155 0.70 -12.26 -4.07
C LEU A 155 1.19 -11.02 -3.30
N ARG A 156 0.31 -10.10 -2.94
CA ARG A 156 0.71 -8.99 -2.07
C ARG A 156 0.71 -9.44 -0.61
N THR A 157 1.90 -9.57 -0.03
CA THR A 157 2.08 -10.09 1.34
C THR A 157 1.95 -8.99 2.39
N ARG A 158 2.18 -7.71 2.03
CA ARG A 158 2.08 -6.60 2.98
C ARG A 158 1.74 -5.27 2.34
N VAL A 159 0.99 -4.45 3.08
CA VAL A 159 0.75 -3.02 2.82
C VAL A 159 0.97 -2.27 4.11
N SER A 160 2.06 -1.50 4.24
CA SER A 160 2.45 -0.86 5.51
C SER A 160 2.53 -1.88 6.65
N GLU A 161 1.76 -1.70 7.71
CA GLU A 161 1.64 -2.61 8.87
C GLU A 161 0.71 -3.82 8.64
N PHE A 162 -0.11 -3.79 7.59
CA PHE A 162 -1.05 -4.89 7.31
C PHE A 162 -0.34 -6.04 6.61
N ALA A 163 -0.22 -7.18 7.29
CA ALA A 163 0.44 -8.37 6.79
C ALA A 163 -0.58 -9.45 6.35
N LEU A 164 -0.14 -10.36 5.50
CA LEU A 164 -0.98 -11.45 4.97
C LEU A 164 -1.44 -12.42 6.06
N GLU A 165 -0.60 -12.65 7.05
CA GLU A 165 -0.88 -13.51 8.20
C GLU A 165 -2.03 -13.00 9.07
N ASP A 166 -2.29 -11.69 9.07
CA ASP A 166 -3.39 -11.05 9.79
C ASP A 166 -4.66 -10.89 8.92
N ALA A 167 -4.57 -11.20 7.63
CA ALA A 167 -5.67 -11.01 6.69
C ALA A 167 -6.67 -12.17 6.74
N LEU A 168 -7.94 -11.84 6.58
CA LEU A 168 -9.02 -12.82 6.50
C LEU A 168 -9.58 -12.88 5.08
N LYS A 169 -10.00 -14.06 4.65
CA LYS A 169 -10.82 -14.22 3.44
C LYS A 169 -12.24 -13.69 3.70
N ILE A 170 -12.93 -13.20 2.67
CA ILE A 170 -14.29 -12.66 2.80
C ILE A 170 -15.23 -13.66 3.48
N GLY A 171 -15.21 -14.94 3.09
CA GLY A 171 -16.03 -15.96 3.72
C GLY A 171 -15.73 -16.18 5.21
N GLN A 172 -14.48 -16.02 5.65
CA GLN A 172 -14.13 -16.06 7.08
C GLN A 172 -14.71 -14.85 7.83
N VAL A 173 -14.70 -13.66 7.20
CA VAL A 173 -15.33 -12.47 7.79
C VAL A 173 -16.85 -12.68 7.93
N GLU A 174 -17.51 -13.20 6.90
CA GLU A 174 -18.94 -13.52 6.93
C GLU A 174 -19.30 -14.50 8.05
N GLU A 175 -18.52 -15.58 8.19
CA GLU A 175 -18.71 -16.58 9.25
C GLU A 175 -18.51 -15.98 10.64
N LEU A 176 -17.44 -15.18 10.84
CA LEU A 176 -17.19 -14.51 12.12
C LEU A 176 -18.29 -13.51 12.49
N VAL A 177 -18.78 -12.73 11.53
CA VAL A 177 -19.89 -11.80 11.75
C VAL A 177 -21.17 -12.56 12.09
N HIS A 178 -21.51 -13.61 11.33
CA HIS A 178 -22.70 -14.42 11.59
C HIS A 178 -22.67 -15.02 13.00
N ASN A 179 -21.55 -15.63 13.39
CA ASN A 179 -21.40 -16.27 14.71
C ASN A 179 -21.41 -15.26 15.87
N ALA A 180 -20.91 -14.03 15.65
CA ALA A 180 -20.85 -13.01 16.69
C ALA A 180 -22.16 -12.26 16.90
N THR A 181 -23.03 -12.22 15.89
CA THR A 181 -24.20 -11.33 15.90
C THR A 181 -25.52 -12.06 16.09
N ASP A 182 -25.55 -13.37 15.90
CA ASP A 182 -26.73 -14.24 16.09
C ASP A 182 -28.03 -13.63 15.51
N GLY A 183 -27.90 -12.89 14.40
CA GLY A 183 -28.99 -12.17 13.74
C GLY A 183 -29.46 -10.87 14.42
N THR A 184 -28.72 -10.36 15.42
CA THR A 184 -29.04 -9.09 16.09
C THR A 184 -28.78 -7.87 15.20
N ASP A 185 -29.43 -6.75 15.53
CA ASP A 185 -29.27 -5.48 14.81
C ASP A 185 -27.80 -5.02 14.83
N PRO A 186 -27.22 -4.65 13.67
CA PRO A 186 -25.84 -4.16 13.57
C PRO A 186 -25.50 -2.98 14.50
N SER A 187 -26.49 -2.17 14.88
CA SER A 187 -26.29 -1.06 15.81
C SER A 187 -25.95 -1.49 17.24
N MET A 188 -26.24 -2.75 17.57
CA MET A 188 -25.99 -3.35 18.90
C MET A 188 -24.69 -4.15 18.95
N TRP A 189 -23.93 -4.22 17.88
CA TRP A 189 -22.72 -5.03 17.83
C TRP A 189 -21.59 -4.39 18.65
N ASP A 190 -21.03 -5.19 19.54
CA ASP A 190 -19.83 -4.80 20.27
C ASP A 190 -18.60 -4.94 19.36
N ARG A 191 -17.86 -3.85 19.18
CA ARG A 191 -16.62 -3.82 18.38
C ARG A 191 -15.55 -4.80 18.90
N SER A 192 -15.59 -5.15 20.18
CA SER A 192 -14.68 -6.15 20.77
C SER A 192 -14.85 -7.55 20.19
N LEU A 193 -16.00 -7.84 19.58
CA LEU A 193 -16.27 -9.10 18.88
C LEU A 193 -15.54 -9.21 17.53
N PHE A 194 -14.99 -8.11 17.03
CA PHE A 194 -14.35 -8.03 15.72
C PHE A 194 -12.88 -7.59 15.82
N PRO A 195 -11.98 -8.41 16.41
CA PRO A 195 -10.58 -8.03 16.63
C PRO A 195 -9.79 -7.79 15.33
N PHE A 196 -10.32 -8.25 14.20
CA PHE A 196 -9.79 -7.99 12.87
C PHE A 196 -10.13 -6.58 12.34
N VAL A 197 -11.08 -5.87 12.97
CA VAL A 197 -11.39 -4.47 12.64
C VAL A 197 -10.44 -3.58 13.43
N LYS A 198 -9.44 -3.02 12.74
CA LYS A 198 -8.46 -2.12 13.35
C LYS A 198 -9.05 -0.72 13.51
N SER A 199 -8.74 -0.04 14.61
CA SER A 199 -9.09 1.37 14.82
C SER A 199 -8.28 2.27 13.86
N VAL A 200 -8.84 3.43 13.50
CA VAL A 200 -8.19 4.36 12.56
C VAL A 200 -6.85 4.85 13.08
N ASP A 201 -6.73 5.08 14.38
CA ASP A 201 -5.51 5.57 15.03
C ASP A 201 -4.38 4.53 15.03
N SER A 202 -4.70 3.22 14.92
CA SER A 202 -3.70 2.16 14.84
C SER A 202 -2.78 2.28 13.61
N VAL A 203 -3.25 2.95 12.55
CA VAL A 203 -2.47 3.20 11.32
C VAL A 203 -1.36 4.24 11.53
N PHE A 204 -1.39 4.96 12.66
CA PHE A 204 -0.52 6.10 12.94
C PHE A 204 0.30 5.91 14.23
N LEU A 205 0.60 4.67 14.61
CA LEU A 205 1.32 4.39 15.86
C LEU A 205 2.73 5.00 15.91
N GLU A 206 3.33 5.30 14.75
CA GLU A 206 4.59 6.02 14.67
C GLU A 206 4.49 7.50 15.07
N TYR A 207 3.28 8.06 15.17
CA TYR A 207 3.06 9.43 15.63
C TYR A 207 2.78 9.47 17.13
N GLN A 208 3.37 10.45 17.80
CA GLN A 208 3.19 10.64 19.25
C GLN A 208 1.73 10.94 19.57
N LYS A 209 1.22 10.35 20.66
CA LYS A 209 -0.11 10.63 21.20
C LYS A 209 -0.10 11.95 21.98
N ALA A 210 -1.11 12.79 21.76
CA ALA A 210 -1.32 14.01 22.50
C ALA A 210 -2.81 14.14 22.88
N VAL A 211 -3.08 14.55 24.12
CA VAL A 211 -4.43 14.70 24.66
C VAL A 211 -4.73 16.19 24.85
N VAL A 212 -5.86 16.63 24.32
CA VAL A 212 -6.33 18.01 24.48
C VAL A 212 -7.23 18.13 25.68
N SER A 213 -6.98 19.12 26.54
CA SER A 213 -7.74 19.37 27.77
C SER A 213 -9.20 19.71 27.48
N ARG A 214 -10.13 19.17 28.30
CA ARG A 214 -11.58 19.27 28.17
C ARG A 214 -12.11 20.71 28.00
N GLN A 215 -11.48 21.68 28.63
CA GLN A 215 -11.86 23.08 28.49
C GLN A 215 -11.79 23.62 27.05
N TYR A 216 -10.98 22.95 26.19
CA TYR A 216 -10.82 23.28 24.77
C TYR A 216 -11.61 22.36 23.83
N ALA A 217 -12.55 21.58 24.37
CA ALA A 217 -13.35 20.61 23.59
C ALA A 217 -14.03 21.27 22.39
N LYS A 218 -14.57 22.50 22.53
CA LYS A 218 -15.20 23.23 21.41
C LYS A 218 -14.22 23.52 20.27
N VAL A 219 -12.97 23.87 20.59
CA VAL A 219 -11.92 24.10 19.57
C VAL A 219 -11.59 22.80 18.88
N LEU A 220 -11.44 21.73 19.66
CA LEU A 220 -11.10 20.39 19.20
C LEU A 220 -12.17 19.80 18.25
N TYR A 221 -13.42 19.76 18.68
CA TYR A 221 -14.52 19.18 17.93
C TYR A 221 -14.95 19.97 16.69
N ASN A 222 -14.57 21.25 16.61
CA ASN A 222 -14.74 22.03 15.38
C ASN A 222 -13.58 21.83 14.38
N GLY A 223 -12.62 20.95 14.67
CA GLY A 223 -11.47 20.69 13.80
C GLY A 223 -10.54 21.91 13.63
N ASN A 224 -10.50 22.79 14.60
CA ASN A 224 -9.68 23.98 14.59
C ASN A 224 -8.20 23.68 14.91
N ARG A 225 -7.35 24.68 14.74
CA ARG A 225 -5.95 24.65 15.18
C ARG A 225 -5.87 24.53 16.70
N ILE A 226 -4.83 23.84 17.18
CA ILE A 226 -4.59 23.57 18.59
C ILE A 226 -3.28 24.24 18.99
N GLU A 227 -3.33 25.05 20.03
CA GLU A 227 -2.15 25.65 20.63
C GLU A 227 -1.43 24.64 21.54
N PRO A 228 -0.09 24.69 21.67
CA PRO A 228 0.67 23.84 22.61
C PRO A 228 0.10 23.87 24.04
N SER A 229 -0.36 25.01 24.52
CA SER A 229 -0.97 25.18 25.83
C SER A 229 -2.28 24.42 26.07
N MET A 230 -2.92 23.94 24.99
CA MET A 230 -4.16 23.15 25.05
C MET A 230 -3.87 21.65 25.23
N ILE A 231 -2.62 21.22 24.98
CA ILE A 231 -2.19 19.82 25.05
C ILE A 231 -1.69 19.51 26.46
N GLN A 232 -2.21 18.43 27.03
CA GLN A 232 -1.71 17.92 28.32
C GLN A 232 -0.30 17.33 28.13
N ALA A 233 0.58 17.58 29.10
CA ALA A 233 1.97 17.11 29.04
C ALA A 233 2.65 17.38 27.68
N TYR A 234 2.46 18.60 27.16
CA TYR A 234 3.11 19.03 25.93
C TYR A 234 4.63 18.95 26.02
N GLU A 235 5.24 18.45 24.95
CA GLU A 235 6.68 18.37 24.76
C GLU A 235 7.08 18.93 23.40
N SER A 236 8.20 19.65 23.32
CA SER A 236 8.71 20.22 22.06
C SER A 236 9.06 19.16 21.00
N SER A 237 9.26 17.91 21.40
CA SER A 237 9.42 16.75 20.50
C SER A 237 8.21 16.54 19.59
N MET A 238 7.01 16.94 20.03
CA MET A 238 5.74 16.86 19.28
C MET A 238 5.73 17.76 18.05
N GLU A 239 6.61 18.77 17.98
CA GLU A 239 6.70 19.69 16.84
C GLU A 239 7.45 19.11 15.63
N GLN A 240 8.13 17.99 15.81
CA GLN A 240 9.03 17.44 14.78
C GLN A 240 8.32 16.58 13.75
N LYS A 241 7.21 15.97 14.14
CA LYS A 241 6.40 15.04 13.31
C LYS A 241 4.92 15.29 13.53
N PRO A 242 4.04 14.83 12.64
CA PRO A 242 2.61 14.79 12.92
C PRO A 242 2.32 14.04 14.22
N ILE A 243 1.27 14.47 14.92
CA ILE A 243 0.83 13.87 16.19
C ILE A 243 -0.61 13.36 16.08
N ARG A 244 -0.93 12.36 16.90
CA ARG A 244 -2.29 11.85 17.08
C ARG A 244 -2.96 12.61 18.20
N ILE A 245 -4.05 13.29 17.90
CA ILE A 245 -4.82 14.06 18.88
C ILE A 245 -6.00 13.25 19.37
N TYR A 246 -6.16 13.25 20.70
CA TYR A 246 -7.26 12.63 21.44
C TYR A 246 -7.92 13.62 22.38
N ASP A 247 -9.17 13.36 22.75
CA ASP A 247 -9.81 14.01 23.89
C ASP A 247 -9.45 13.31 25.22
N GLU A 248 -9.92 13.84 26.34
CA GLU A 248 -9.71 13.25 27.68
C GLU A 248 -10.44 11.91 27.90
N LYS A 249 -11.36 11.53 27.05
CA LYS A 249 -12.05 10.24 27.06
C LYS A 249 -11.39 9.20 26.17
N ASP A 250 -10.21 9.54 25.66
CA ASP A 250 -9.43 8.69 24.73
C ASP A 250 -10.07 8.50 23.34
N HIS A 251 -10.97 9.38 22.92
CA HIS A 251 -11.48 9.35 21.56
C HIS A 251 -10.45 9.93 20.60
N PHE A 252 -10.13 9.20 19.55
CA PHE A 252 -9.24 9.68 18.50
C PHE A 252 -9.92 10.76 17.66
N ILE A 253 -9.32 11.93 17.60
CA ILE A 253 -9.86 13.10 16.89
C ILE A 253 -9.23 13.22 15.50
N GLY A 254 -7.92 13.06 15.39
CA GLY A 254 -7.25 13.24 14.12
C GLY A 254 -5.74 13.33 14.20
N ILE A 255 -5.16 13.59 13.03
CA ILE A 255 -3.74 13.85 12.86
C ILE A 255 -3.53 15.34 12.66
N TYR A 256 -2.57 15.88 13.41
CA TYR A 256 -2.21 17.30 13.39
C TYR A 256 -0.72 17.47 13.18
N GLU A 257 -0.31 18.55 12.54
CA GLU A 257 1.08 18.88 12.24
C GLU A 257 1.41 20.30 12.74
N PHE A 258 2.57 20.46 13.35
CA PHE A 258 3.01 21.74 13.88
C PHE A 258 3.42 22.70 12.76
N GLN A 259 2.92 23.92 12.82
CA GLN A 259 3.21 25.01 11.89
C GLN A 259 4.15 26.00 12.59
N LYS A 260 5.43 25.97 12.25
CA LYS A 260 6.47 26.80 12.89
C LYS A 260 6.24 28.29 12.77
N ASP A 261 5.67 28.74 11.64
CA ASP A 261 5.34 30.14 11.37
C ASP A 261 4.22 30.70 12.27
N ARG A 262 3.39 29.82 12.81
CA ARG A 262 2.22 30.16 13.63
C ARG A 262 2.28 29.66 15.07
N GLY A 263 3.24 28.83 15.40
CA GLY A 263 3.41 28.23 16.72
C GLY A 263 2.25 27.34 17.18
N ASN A 264 1.52 26.72 16.25
CA ASN A 264 0.35 25.89 16.57
C ASN A 264 0.22 24.66 15.68
N PHE A 265 -0.62 23.71 16.08
CA PHE A 265 -0.90 22.48 15.34
C PHE A 265 -2.09 22.68 14.41
N LYS A 266 -1.89 22.43 13.12
CA LYS A 266 -2.93 22.43 12.08
C LYS A 266 -3.46 21.00 11.87
N PRO A 267 -4.79 20.80 11.74
CA PRO A 267 -5.33 19.50 11.36
C PRO A 267 -4.86 19.11 9.95
N VAL A 268 -4.34 17.89 9.83
CA VAL A 268 -4.04 17.22 8.57
C VAL A 268 -5.24 16.39 8.13
N LYS A 269 -5.76 15.57 9.05
CA LYS A 269 -6.98 14.77 8.86
C LYS A 269 -7.76 14.66 10.17
N VAL A 270 -9.07 14.82 10.08
CA VAL A 270 -9.99 14.74 11.23
C VAL A 270 -10.98 13.60 11.01
N PHE A 271 -11.19 12.79 12.06
CA PHE A 271 -11.97 11.54 12.04
C PHE A 271 -13.16 11.52 13.00
N MET A 272 -13.48 12.64 13.63
CA MET A 272 -14.58 12.75 14.60
C MET A 272 -15.90 12.21 14.05
N GLU A 273 -16.70 11.64 14.94
CA GLU A 273 -18.13 11.37 14.70
C GLU A 273 -18.92 12.67 14.88
N GLU A 274 -19.90 12.91 14.02
CA GLU A 274 -20.86 14.01 14.16
C GLU A 274 -21.84 13.72 15.30
#